data_cec6eda70d0148af1113e7b4a2e644dd
#
_entry.id   cec6eda70d0148af1113e7b4a2e644dd
#
_cell.length_a   1.000
_cell.length_b   1.000
_cell.length_c   1.000
_cell.angle_alpha   90.00
_cell.angle_beta   90.00
_cell.angle_gamma   90.00
#
_symmetry.space_group_name_H-M   'P 1'
#
loop_
_entity.id
_entity.type
_entity.pdbx_description
1 polymer ?
#
loop_
_entity_poly.entity_id
_entity_poly.type
_entity_poly.pdbx_seq_one_letter_code
_entity_poly.pdbx_strand_id
1 'polypeptide(L)'
;MIDKNKIFNLFNTTPEVKTEERKVATIEDFIGSPYAKIGMFTKLVLNHHVFHEKLKKFLQTEEPTYSIENTREAADYTVYNRAWEFIKQVDLENEDHFNALIEFNPMVFNKALKSAISYFEMYEQYEKCAHLHNIQQIVKEI
;
A
#
# COMPACT_ATOMS: atom_id res chain seq x y z
N MET A 1 -17.90 -17.77 28.53
CA MET A 1 -17.93 -16.33 28.62
C MET A 1 -16.53 -15.77 28.66
N ILE A 2 -16.26 -14.83 27.81
CA ILE A 2 -14.92 -14.28 27.72
C ILE A 2 -14.72 -13.26 28.84
N ASP A 3 -13.69 -13.47 29.61
CA ASP A 3 -13.35 -12.56 30.68
C ASP A 3 -12.68 -11.32 30.10
N LYS A 4 -13.36 -10.20 30.19
CA LYS A 4 -12.84 -8.96 29.66
C LYS A 4 -11.51 -8.55 30.28
N ASN A 5 -11.32 -8.90 31.53
CA ASN A 5 -10.06 -8.57 32.20
C ASN A 5 -8.90 -9.37 31.63
N LYS A 6 -9.14 -10.61 31.23
CA LYS A 6 -8.09 -11.40 30.61
C LYS A 6 -7.70 -10.85 29.24
N ILE A 7 -8.69 -10.42 28.48
CA ILE A 7 -8.42 -9.82 27.19
C ILE A 7 -7.63 -8.53 27.37
N PHE A 8 -8.04 -7.73 28.34
CA PHE A 8 -7.34 -6.50 28.63
C PHE A 8 -5.91 -6.74 29.04
N ASN A 9 -5.70 -7.78 29.83
CA ASN A 9 -4.35 -8.13 30.30
C ASN A 9 -3.47 -8.61 29.17
N LEU A 10 -4.05 -9.21 28.15
CA LEU A 10 -3.27 -9.63 26.98
C LEU A 10 -2.71 -8.44 26.22
N PHE A 11 -3.46 -7.36 26.16
CA PHE A 11 -3.02 -6.16 25.47
C PHE A 11 -2.18 -5.26 26.36
N ASN A 12 -2.42 -5.29 27.65
CA ASN A 12 -1.65 -4.48 28.59
C ASN A 12 -0.54 -5.27 29.26
N THR A 13 0.04 -6.11 28.50
CA THR A 13 0.98 -7.04 29.01
C THR A 13 2.01 -6.48 29.92
N THR A 14 2.38 -7.27 30.80
CA THR A 14 3.54 -7.14 31.68
C THR A 14 3.99 -5.72 31.86
N PRO A 15 3.58 -5.13 32.94
CA PRO A 15 3.94 -3.75 33.24
C PRO A 15 5.41 -3.48 33.12
N GLU A 16 6.20 -4.47 33.46
CA GLU A 16 7.63 -4.36 33.40
C GLU A 16 8.12 -4.03 32.02
N VAL A 17 7.53 -4.68 31.06
CA VAL A 17 7.90 -4.46 29.68
C VAL A 17 7.61 -3.04 29.25
N LYS A 18 6.53 -2.49 29.77
CA LYS A 18 6.23 -1.14 29.42
C LYS A 18 7.21 -0.18 29.99
N THR A 19 7.59 -0.45 31.22
CA THR A 19 8.49 0.45 31.89
C THR A 19 9.82 0.50 31.22
N GLU A 20 10.11 -0.42 30.38
CA GLU A 20 11.35 -0.34 29.69
C GLU A 20 11.29 0.50 28.52
N GLU A 21 10.38 1.43 28.53
CA GLU A 21 10.32 2.33 27.45
C GLU A 21 10.40 1.65 26.19
N ARG A 22 10.28 0.40 26.26
CA ARG A 22 10.09 -0.23 25.07
C ARG A 22 8.88 0.37 24.53
N LYS A 23 8.95 1.42 24.03
CA LYS A 23 7.91 2.00 23.35
C LYS A 23 7.34 1.03 22.42
N VAL A 24 6.42 0.31 22.91
CA VAL A 24 5.62 -0.54 22.08
C VAL A 24 5.05 0.36 21.03
N ALA A 25 5.45 0.15 19.82
CA ALA A 25 4.91 0.88 18.71
C ALA A 25 3.40 0.78 18.80
N THR A 26 2.77 1.90 18.90
CA THR A 26 1.31 1.95 18.89
C THR A 26 0.85 1.64 17.47
N ILE A 27 -0.45 1.40 17.30
CA ILE A 27 -1.01 1.23 15.97
C ILE A 27 -0.74 2.47 15.14
N GLU A 28 -0.80 3.64 15.78
CA GLU A 28 -0.52 4.89 15.08
C GLU A 28 0.91 4.97 14.58
N ASP A 29 1.86 4.53 15.40
CA ASP A 29 3.27 4.49 14.99
C ASP A 29 3.47 3.53 13.82
N PHE A 30 2.79 2.38 13.84
CA PHE A 30 2.88 1.43 12.76
C PHE A 30 2.31 2.00 11.47
N ILE A 31 1.12 2.61 11.54
CA ILE A 31 0.48 3.18 10.35
C ILE A 31 1.33 4.28 9.75
N GLY A 32 2.04 5.04 10.59
CA GLY A 32 2.94 6.08 10.12
C GLY A 32 4.28 5.59 9.62
N SER A 33 4.59 4.31 9.82
CA SER A 33 5.90 3.78 9.44
C SER A 33 6.06 3.66 7.93
N PRO A 34 7.29 3.73 7.43
CA PRO A 34 7.53 3.56 5.99
C PRO A 34 7.09 2.18 5.49
N TYR A 35 7.28 1.14 6.27
CA TYR A 35 6.86 -0.20 5.89
C TYR A 35 5.34 -0.26 5.66
N ALA A 36 4.57 0.36 6.56
CA ALA A 36 3.11 0.38 6.43
C ALA A 36 2.68 1.18 5.20
N LYS A 37 3.36 2.27 4.89
CA LYS A 37 3.06 3.09 3.71
C LYS A 37 3.31 2.32 2.42
N ILE A 38 4.40 1.59 2.35
CA ILE A 38 4.71 0.72 1.22
C ILE A 38 3.62 -0.36 1.09
N GLY A 39 3.23 -0.95 2.22
CA GLY A 39 2.19 -1.96 2.25
C GLY A 39 0.83 -1.43 1.80
N MET A 40 0.46 -0.24 2.24
CA MET A 40 -0.80 0.37 1.83
C MET A 40 -0.82 0.69 0.34
N PHE A 41 0.27 1.24 -0.17
CA PHE A 41 0.41 1.48 -1.60
C PHE A 41 0.22 0.18 -2.37
N THR A 42 0.95 -0.85 -1.98
CA THR A 42 0.93 -2.14 -2.67
C THR A 42 -0.47 -2.76 -2.66
N LYS A 43 -1.11 -2.77 -1.50
CA LYS A 43 -2.44 -3.35 -1.38
C LYS A 43 -3.49 -2.59 -2.17
N LEU A 44 -3.44 -1.27 -2.13
CA LEU A 44 -4.41 -0.47 -2.87
C LEU A 44 -4.32 -0.75 -4.36
N VAL A 45 -3.11 -0.76 -4.90
CA VAL A 45 -2.91 -0.96 -6.33
C VAL A 45 -3.30 -2.38 -6.75
N LEU A 46 -2.80 -3.39 -6.04
CA LEU A 46 -3.04 -4.78 -6.45
C LEU A 46 -4.48 -5.23 -6.22
N ASN A 47 -5.09 -4.85 -5.10
CA ASN A 47 -6.47 -5.20 -4.84
C ASN A 47 -7.41 -4.55 -5.84
N HIS A 48 -7.12 -3.31 -6.20
CA HIS A 48 -7.89 -2.60 -7.21
C HIS A 48 -7.84 -3.33 -8.55
N HIS A 49 -6.66 -3.75 -8.97
CA HIS A 49 -6.49 -4.46 -10.23
C HIS A 49 -7.29 -5.77 -10.24
N VAL A 50 -7.16 -6.57 -9.19
CA VAL A 50 -7.88 -7.84 -9.08
C VAL A 50 -9.39 -7.63 -9.05
N PHE A 51 -9.83 -6.64 -8.27
CA PHE A 51 -11.26 -6.34 -8.17
C PHE A 51 -11.85 -5.95 -9.53
N HIS A 52 -11.16 -5.11 -10.27
CA HIS A 52 -11.62 -4.68 -11.58
C HIS A 52 -11.70 -5.81 -12.58
N GLU A 53 -10.74 -6.71 -12.57
CA GLU A 53 -10.81 -7.86 -13.47
C GLU A 53 -12.02 -8.74 -13.16
N LYS A 54 -12.31 -8.94 -11.89
CA LYS A 54 -13.48 -9.73 -11.49
C LYS A 54 -14.78 -9.02 -11.82
N LEU A 55 -14.84 -7.73 -11.59
CA LEU A 55 -16.03 -6.93 -11.87
C LEU A 55 -16.30 -6.91 -13.37
N LYS A 56 -15.25 -6.76 -14.17
CA LYS A 56 -15.38 -6.77 -15.62
C LYS A 56 -15.98 -8.07 -16.12
N LYS A 57 -15.48 -9.20 -15.64
CA LYS A 57 -16.01 -10.51 -16.04
C LYS A 57 -17.46 -10.67 -15.63
N PHE A 58 -17.80 -10.26 -14.42
CA PHE A 58 -19.17 -10.35 -13.93
C PHE A 58 -20.13 -9.51 -14.77
N LEU A 59 -19.78 -8.25 -15.02
CA LEU A 59 -20.65 -7.35 -15.77
C LEU A 59 -20.79 -7.75 -17.22
N GLN A 60 -19.75 -8.27 -17.84
CA GLN A 60 -19.82 -8.74 -19.21
C GLN A 60 -20.74 -9.95 -19.35
N THR A 61 -20.85 -10.75 -18.30
CA THR A 61 -21.72 -11.93 -18.31
C THR A 61 -23.18 -11.54 -18.07
N GLU A 62 -23.43 -10.67 -17.09
CA GLU A 62 -24.78 -10.32 -16.67
C GLU A 62 -25.41 -9.19 -17.50
N GLU A 63 -24.60 -8.23 -17.91
CA GLU A 63 -25.05 -7.06 -18.64
C GLU A 63 -24.06 -6.71 -19.75
N PRO A 64 -24.15 -7.41 -20.89
CA PRO A 64 -23.19 -7.21 -21.98
C PRO A 64 -23.14 -5.79 -22.53
N THR A 65 -24.20 -5.02 -22.34
CA THR A 65 -24.23 -3.64 -22.82
C THR A 65 -23.71 -2.62 -21.83
N TYR A 66 -23.37 -3.06 -20.63
CA TYR A 66 -22.90 -2.14 -19.59
C TYR A 66 -21.48 -1.68 -19.89
N SER A 67 -21.29 -0.35 -19.91
CA SER A 67 -19.94 0.21 -20.08
C SER A 67 -19.31 0.41 -18.72
N ILE A 68 -18.31 -0.39 -18.43
CA ILE A 68 -17.58 -0.25 -17.18
C ILE A 68 -16.42 0.72 -17.27
N GLU A 69 -16.12 1.21 -18.48
CA GLU A 69 -14.97 2.08 -18.67
C GLU A 69 -15.04 3.37 -17.89
N ASN A 70 -16.20 4.01 -17.86
CA ASN A 70 -16.35 5.24 -17.10
C ASN A 70 -16.20 5.01 -15.60
N THR A 71 -16.77 3.90 -15.12
CA THR A 71 -16.65 3.51 -13.72
C THR A 71 -15.20 3.18 -13.38
N ARG A 72 -14.52 2.50 -14.29
CA ARG A 72 -13.12 2.14 -14.11
C ARG A 72 -12.24 3.38 -14.04
N GLU A 73 -12.48 4.34 -14.91
CA GLU A 73 -11.68 5.55 -14.95
C GLU A 73 -11.77 6.33 -13.63
N ALA A 74 -12.98 6.48 -13.10
CA ALA A 74 -13.17 7.15 -11.83
C ALA A 74 -12.54 6.37 -10.68
N ALA A 75 -12.65 5.06 -10.68
CA ALA A 75 -12.06 4.21 -9.65
C ALA A 75 -10.54 4.20 -9.73
N ASP A 76 -9.98 4.13 -10.93
CA ASP A 76 -8.54 4.23 -11.14
C ASP A 76 -7.99 5.53 -10.58
N TYR A 77 -8.65 6.63 -10.90
CA TYR A 77 -8.24 7.94 -10.40
C TYR A 77 -8.18 7.94 -8.88
N THR A 78 -9.25 7.49 -8.25
CA THR A 78 -9.34 7.49 -6.79
C THR A 78 -8.26 6.61 -6.16
N VAL A 79 -8.12 5.38 -6.66
CA VAL A 79 -7.21 4.42 -6.02
C VAL A 79 -5.75 4.77 -6.26
N TYR A 80 -5.37 5.12 -7.49
CA TYR A 80 -3.97 5.44 -7.76
C TYR A 80 -3.52 6.72 -7.09
N ASN A 81 -4.41 7.72 -7.01
CA ASN A 81 -4.06 8.94 -6.31
C ASN A 81 -3.99 8.73 -4.79
N ARG A 82 -4.84 7.88 -4.25
CA ARG A 82 -4.74 7.54 -2.83
C ARG A 82 -3.48 6.73 -2.54
N ALA A 83 -3.15 5.79 -3.41
CA ALA A 83 -1.92 5.03 -3.27
C ALA A 83 -0.69 5.96 -3.34
N TRP A 84 -0.72 6.94 -4.22
CA TRP A 84 0.34 7.93 -4.32
C TRP A 84 0.55 8.69 -3.01
N GLU A 85 -0.53 9.03 -2.30
CA GLU A 85 -0.41 9.73 -1.03
C GLU A 85 0.42 8.95 0.00
N PHE A 86 0.42 7.64 -0.09
CA PHE A 86 1.26 6.82 0.78
C PHE A 86 2.69 6.75 0.28
N ILE A 87 2.88 6.42 -1.00
CA ILE A 87 4.23 6.14 -1.51
C ILE A 87 5.07 7.40 -1.69
N LYS A 88 4.45 8.55 -1.88
CA LYS A 88 5.20 9.81 -2.03
C LYS A 88 5.98 10.18 -0.78
N GLN A 89 5.58 9.64 0.36
CA GLN A 89 6.21 9.94 1.63
C GLN A 89 7.46 9.10 1.89
N VAL A 90 7.74 8.14 1.03
CA VAL A 90 8.95 7.33 1.15
C VAL A 90 10.13 8.15 0.67
N ASP A 91 11.07 8.39 1.58
CA ASP A 91 12.26 9.19 1.32
C ASP A 91 13.45 8.27 1.13
N LEU A 92 13.99 8.25 -0.07
CA LEU A 92 15.08 7.33 -0.42
C LEU A 92 16.39 7.65 0.27
N GLU A 93 16.51 8.86 0.81
CA GLU A 93 17.71 9.25 1.55
C GLU A 93 17.60 8.92 3.04
N ASN A 94 16.43 8.50 3.49
CA ASN A 94 16.21 8.12 4.87
C ASN A 94 16.52 6.63 5.04
N GLU A 95 17.41 6.32 5.96
CA GLU A 95 17.85 4.94 6.19
C GLU A 95 16.71 4.00 6.56
N ASP A 96 15.81 4.46 7.43
CA ASP A 96 14.67 3.63 7.85
C ASP A 96 13.74 3.32 6.69
N HIS A 97 13.52 4.30 5.81
CA HIS A 97 12.70 4.10 4.63
C HIS A 97 13.37 3.15 3.64
N PHE A 98 14.66 3.29 3.47
CA PHE A 98 15.43 2.41 2.60
C PHE A 98 15.38 0.96 3.11
N ASN A 99 15.55 0.77 4.40
CA ASN A 99 15.48 -0.56 5.01
C ASN A 99 14.08 -1.17 4.84
N ALA A 100 13.04 -0.36 4.96
CA ALA A 100 11.68 -0.84 4.76
C ALA A 100 11.45 -1.31 3.32
N LEU A 101 12.03 -0.61 2.34
CA LEU A 101 11.95 -1.03 0.94
C LEU A 101 12.63 -2.37 0.72
N ILE A 102 13.77 -2.58 1.36
CA ILE A 102 14.52 -3.82 1.26
C ILE A 102 13.76 -4.99 1.89
N GLU A 103 13.13 -4.74 3.03
CA GLU A 103 12.40 -5.77 3.77
C GLU A 103 11.08 -6.17 3.14
N PHE A 104 10.47 -5.29 2.36
CA PHE A 104 9.19 -5.58 1.77
C PHE A 104 9.35 -6.57 0.61
N ASN A 105 8.34 -7.41 0.38
CA ASN A 105 8.39 -8.42 -0.68
C ASN A 105 8.57 -7.75 -2.04
N PRO A 106 9.76 -7.90 -2.67
CA PRO A 106 10.05 -7.16 -3.90
C PRO A 106 9.21 -7.58 -5.09
N MET A 107 8.81 -8.84 -5.16
CA MET A 107 8.02 -9.33 -6.27
C MET A 107 6.64 -8.69 -6.30
N VAL A 108 5.99 -8.65 -5.14
CA VAL A 108 4.64 -8.09 -5.00
C VAL A 108 4.68 -6.58 -5.18
N PHE A 109 5.65 -5.94 -4.54
CA PHE A 109 5.80 -4.50 -4.61
C PHE A 109 6.12 -4.02 -6.03
N ASN A 110 6.97 -4.75 -6.74
CA ASN A 110 7.34 -4.40 -8.09
C ASN A 110 6.14 -4.44 -9.05
N LYS A 111 5.24 -5.37 -8.85
CA LYS A 111 4.00 -5.41 -9.64
C LYS A 111 3.16 -4.15 -9.42
N ALA A 112 3.05 -3.72 -8.17
CA ALA A 112 2.30 -2.51 -7.84
C ALA A 112 2.98 -1.27 -8.44
N LEU A 113 4.31 -1.20 -8.37
CA LEU A 113 5.07 -0.09 -8.94
C LEU A 113 4.85 0.00 -10.44
N LYS A 114 4.94 -1.13 -11.16
CA LYS A 114 4.73 -1.14 -12.60
C LYS A 114 3.34 -0.66 -12.98
N SER A 115 2.33 -1.12 -12.26
CA SER A 115 0.95 -0.70 -12.50
C SER A 115 0.77 0.79 -12.29
N ALA A 116 1.30 1.31 -11.20
CA ALA A 116 1.18 2.73 -10.89
C ALA A 116 1.96 3.61 -11.88
N ILE A 117 3.16 3.18 -12.27
CA ILE A 117 3.94 3.91 -13.26
C ILE A 117 3.17 3.99 -14.58
N SER A 118 2.62 2.88 -15.04
CA SER A 118 1.82 2.86 -16.28
C SER A 118 0.64 3.80 -16.19
N TYR A 119 -0.04 3.81 -15.06
CA TYR A 119 -1.17 4.70 -14.85
C TYR A 119 -0.77 6.17 -14.94
N PHE A 120 0.27 6.56 -14.20
CA PHE A 120 0.69 7.95 -14.18
C PHE A 120 1.33 8.39 -15.48
N GLU A 121 1.97 7.50 -16.22
CA GLU A 121 2.47 7.81 -17.56
C GLU A 121 1.33 8.14 -18.51
N MET A 122 0.24 7.37 -18.43
CA MET A 122 -0.92 7.59 -19.28
C MET A 122 -1.50 8.99 -19.09
N TYR A 123 -1.44 9.51 -17.88
CA TYR A 123 -1.95 10.84 -17.58
C TYR A 123 -0.84 11.90 -17.52
N GLU A 124 0.33 11.57 -18.05
CA GLU A 124 1.46 12.50 -18.16
C GLU A 124 1.93 13.10 -16.84
N GLN A 125 1.76 12.37 -15.75
CA GLN A 125 2.22 12.80 -14.43
C GLN A 125 3.64 12.30 -14.20
N TYR A 126 4.59 12.87 -14.93
CA TYR A 126 5.96 12.36 -14.98
C TYR A 126 6.74 12.52 -13.70
N GLU A 127 6.40 13.50 -12.88
CA GLU A 127 7.07 13.66 -11.58
C GLU A 127 6.78 12.47 -10.67
N LYS A 128 5.54 11.99 -10.70
CA LYS A 128 5.16 10.80 -9.94
C LYS A 128 5.88 9.58 -10.49
N CYS A 129 5.96 9.47 -11.80
CA CYS A 129 6.68 8.38 -12.44
C CYS A 129 8.15 8.37 -12.05
N ALA A 130 8.78 9.54 -12.00
CA ALA A 130 10.19 9.64 -11.63
C ALA A 130 10.44 9.11 -10.22
N HIS A 131 9.58 9.49 -9.28
CA HIS A 131 9.71 9.00 -7.90
C HIS A 131 9.54 7.48 -7.84
N LEU A 132 8.54 6.96 -8.53
CA LEU A 132 8.29 5.52 -8.56
C LEU A 132 9.41 4.75 -9.25
N HIS A 133 9.97 5.30 -10.32
CA HIS A 133 11.11 4.70 -10.99
C HIS A 133 12.34 4.64 -10.08
N ASN A 134 12.59 5.69 -9.32
CA ASN A 134 13.71 5.71 -8.39
C ASN A 134 13.56 4.62 -7.33
N ILE A 135 12.34 4.44 -6.81
CA ILE A 135 12.05 3.35 -5.87
C ILE A 135 12.27 2.00 -6.56
N GLN A 136 11.77 1.87 -7.78
CA GLN A 136 11.88 0.62 -8.54
C GLN A 136 13.32 0.21 -8.76
N GLN A 137 14.21 1.15 -9.01
CA GLN A 137 15.62 0.84 -9.19
C GLN A 137 16.23 0.22 -7.93
N ILE A 138 15.87 0.74 -6.77
CA ILE A 138 16.34 0.19 -5.50
C ILE A 138 15.84 -1.24 -5.30
N VAL A 139 14.57 -1.46 -5.57
CA VAL A 139 13.96 -2.77 -5.38
C VAL A 139 14.55 -3.80 -6.33
N LYS A 140 14.91 -3.40 -7.55
CA LYS A 140 15.50 -4.30 -8.53
C LYS A 140 16.93 -4.70 -8.21
N GLU A 141 17.66 -3.86 -7.52
CA GLU A 141 19.04 -4.15 -7.17
C GLU A 141 19.18 -5.10 -5.99
N ILE A 142 18.10 -5.44 -5.36
CA ILE A 142 18.07 -6.41 -4.26
C ILE A 142 17.88 -7.84 -4.86
#